data_5f9e12561db683d8511fd751e1bbb613
#
_entry.id   5f9e12561db683d8511fd751e1bbb613
#
_cell.length_a   1.000
_cell.length_b   1.000
_cell.length_c   1.000
_cell.angle_alpha   90.00
_cell.angle_beta   90.00
_cell.angle_gamma   90.00
#
_symmetry.space_group_name_H-M   'P 1'
#
loop_
_entity.id
_entity.type
_entity.pdbx_description
1 polymer ?
#
loop_
_entity_poly.entity_id
_entity_poly.type
_entity_poly.pdbx_seq_one_letter_code
_entity_poly.pdbx_strand_id
1 'polypeptide(L)'
;MLGKFVRVRITNPVGSLNRQYGYRYSLNFGSLEGRRQFDNRFAGAYIMGIHHPVRHFDGRAIAVLYREGERKGILVVAPKNMRFIGYQIADALAFAEPEGTYRLECLYERSCGAVVCRRINGEIRLLLIKNSRSAHWGFPKGHMERGEQTARREVLEETGIHIDIIPDFTAKSDYTIQGKVEKSVTIFLAKTEDTETIIQREEIDDYIWLGFDKALETLKFENDKAILKSARRFMDKHGIFETDD
;
A
#
# COMPACT_ATOMS: atom_id res chain seq x y z
N MET A 1 3.49 -14.84 -11.52
CA MET A 1 2.77 -15.79 -10.64
C MET A 1 1.61 -15.16 -9.89
N LEU A 2 1.71 -13.92 -9.47
CA LEU A 2 0.62 -13.21 -8.80
C LEU A 2 -0.70 -13.34 -9.56
N GLY A 3 -1.77 -13.61 -8.82
CA GLY A 3 -3.12 -13.78 -9.35
C GLY A 3 -3.46 -15.16 -9.91
N LYS A 4 -2.47 -16.05 -10.13
CA LYS A 4 -2.72 -17.40 -10.65
C LYS A 4 -3.17 -18.36 -9.56
N PHE A 5 -4.00 -19.34 -9.95
CA PHE A 5 -4.36 -20.44 -9.08
C PHE A 5 -3.26 -21.50 -9.08
N VAL A 6 -2.96 -21.99 -7.90
CA VAL A 6 -1.95 -23.01 -7.66
C VAL A 6 -2.49 -24.05 -6.67
N ARG A 7 -1.99 -25.29 -6.81
CA ARG A 7 -2.20 -26.37 -5.85
C ARG A 7 -0.95 -26.53 -4.99
N VAL A 8 -1.13 -26.62 -3.69
CA VAL A 8 -0.06 -26.77 -2.69
C VAL A 8 -0.28 -28.06 -1.92
N ARG A 9 0.71 -28.94 -1.91
CA ARG A 9 0.77 -30.09 -1.01
C ARG A 9 1.43 -29.68 0.30
N ILE A 10 0.71 -29.74 1.39
CA ILE A 10 1.21 -29.28 2.69
C ILE A 10 2.20 -30.29 3.25
N THR A 11 3.38 -29.81 3.56
CA THR A 11 4.48 -30.57 4.21
C THR A 11 4.63 -30.20 5.68
N ASN A 12 4.27 -28.97 6.03
CA ASN A 12 4.37 -28.42 7.37
C ASN A 12 3.02 -27.79 7.72
N PRO A 13 2.10 -28.57 8.33
CA PRO A 13 0.80 -28.05 8.72
C PRO A 13 0.89 -27.08 9.90
N VAL A 14 -0.14 -26.24 10.06
CA VAL A 14 -0.31 -25.38 11.25
C VAL A 14 -0.07 -26.17 12.53
N GLY A 15 0.71 -25.60 13.47
CA GLY A 15 1.08 -26.19 14.74
C GLY A 15 2.29 -27.12 14.69
N SER A 16 2.75 -27.57 13.52
CA SER A 16 3.95 -28.41 13.39
C SER A 16 5.21 -27.65 13.79
N LEU A 17 6.20 -28.37 14.35
CA LEU A 17 7.48 -27.80 14.77
C LEU A 17 8.49 -27.83 13.62
N ASN A 18 9.07 -26.68 13.30
CA ASN A 18 10.28 -26.62 12.50
C ASN A 18 11.48 -26.93 13.40
N ARG A 19 12.02 -28.14 13.30
CA ARG A 19 13.12 -28.59 14.16
C ARG A 19 14.44 -27.86 13.86
N GLN A 20 14.65 -27.37 12.66
CA GLN A 20 15.87 -26.68 12.26
C GLN A 20 15.96 -25.28 12.87
N TYR A 21 14.83 -24.55 12.91
CA TYR A 21 14.79 -23.15 13.36
C TYR A 21 14.04 -22.95 14.69
N GLY A 22 13.44 -24.01 15.27
CA GLY A 22 12.83 -23.98 16.60
C GLY A 22 11.47 -23.32 16.72
N TYR A 23 10.85 -22.86 15.61
CA TYR A 23 9.51 -22.24 15.64
C TYR A 23 8.40 -23.23 15.30
N ARG A 24 7.17 -22.90 15.69
CA ARG A 24 5.96 -23.60 15.23
C ARG A 24 5.33 -22.85 14.08
N TYR A 25 4.87 -23.58 13.08
CA TYR A 25 4.16 -23.00 11.94
C TYR A 25 2.80 -22.43 12.37
N SER A 26 2.63 -21.12 12.26
CA SER A 26 1.34 -20.44 12.43
C SER A 26 0.47 -20.52 11.18
N LEU A 27 1.07 -20.82 10.04
CA LEU A 27 0.40 -21.05 8.76
C LEU A 27 0.76 -22.43 8.21
N ASN A 28 -0.13 -23.02 7.40
CA ASN A 28 0.23 -24.19 6.61
C ASN A 28 1.33 -23.79 5.60
N PHE A 29 2.34 -24.65 5.44
CA PHE A 29 3.40 -24.47 4.45
C PHE A 29 3.59 -25.76 3.65
N GLY A 30 3.89 -25.61 2.36
CA GLY A 30 4.08 -26.80 1.52
C GLY A 30 4.73 -26.53 0.18
N SER A 31 4.83 -27.59 -0.63
CA SER A 31 5.39 -27.58 -1.98
C SER A 31 4.30 -27.40 -3.03
N LEU A 32 4.62 -26.69 -4.11
CA LEU A 32 3.70 -26.54 -5.25
C LEU A 32 3.54 -27.86 -6.00
N GLU A 33 2.31 -28.22 -6.35
CA GLU A 33 1.99 -29.36 -7.20
C GLU A 33 1.70 -28.92 -8.64
N GLY A 34 2.12 -29.75 -9.60
CA GLY A 34 1.91 -29.55 -11.02
C GLY A 34 3.04 -28.79 -11.73
N ARG A 35 3.09 -28.90 -13.02
CA ARG A 35 4.03 -28.39 -14.05
C ARG A 35 5.44 -28.03 -13.56
N ARG A 36 6.43 -28.79 -13.97
CA ARG A 36 7.90 -28.59 -13.77
C ARG A 36 8.41 -27.14 -13.96
N GLN A 37 7.63 -26.25 -14.59
CA GLN A 37 7.99 -24.86 -14.79
C GLN A 37 7.95 -24.00 -13.51
N PHE A 38 7.27 -24.44 -12.45
CA PHE A 38 7.18 -23.68 -11.21
C PHE A 38 8.19 -24.14 -10.15
N ASP A 39 8.57 -25.40 -10.17
CA ASP A 39 9.38 -26.05 -9.11
C ASP A 39 10.76 -25.41 -8.91
N ASN A 40 11.36 -24.82 -9.95
CA ASN A 40 12.70 -24.22 -9.85
C ASN A 40 12.70 -22.74 -9.42
N ARG A 41 11.56 -22.06 -9.46
CA ARG A 41 11.47 -20.62 -9.12
C ARG A 41 10.99 -20.35 -7.71
N PHE A 42 10.34 -21.33 -7.08
CA PHE A 42 9.74 -21.18 -5.76
C PHE A 42 10.19 -22.29 -4.84
N ALA A 43 10.56 -21.92 -3.58
CA ALA A 43 10.96 -22.88 -2.56
C ALA A 43 9.75 -23.54 -1.88
N GLY A 44 8.57 -22.91 -1.95
CA GLY A 44 7.34 -23.39 -1.34
C GLY A 44 6.25 -22.34 -1.34
N ALA A 45 5.21 -22.60 -0.55
CA ALA A 45 4.09 -21.68 -0.39
C ALA A 45 3.52 -21.69 1.04
N TYR A 46 3.30 -20.51 1.61
CA TYR A 46 2.49 -20.31 2.80
C TYR A 46 1.02 -20.17 2.43
N ILE A 47 0.12 -20.69 3.26
CA ILE A 47 -1.34 -20.62 3.06
C ILE A 47 -1.93 -19.67 4.09
N MET A 48 -2.48 -18.55 3.63
CA MET A 48 -3.21 -17.59 4.45
C MET A 48 -4.71 -17.87 4.46
N GLY A 49 -5.38 -17.49 5.56
CA GLY A 49 -6.84 -17.61 5.72
C GLY A 49 -7.34 -19.02 6.04
N ILE A 50 -6.43 -19.97 6.27
CA ILE A 50 -6.74 -21.35 6.70
C ILE A 50 -5.99 -21.63 8.01
N HIS A 51 -6.71 -21.67 9.12
CA HIS A 51 -6.15 -21.73 10.48
C HIS A 51 -6.16 -23.15 11.09
N HIS A 52 -6.41 -24.17 10.29
CA HIS A 52 -6.36 -25.57 10.70
C HIS A 52 -5.47 -26.37 9.75
N PRO A 53 -4.92 -27.52 10.18
CA PRO A 53 -4.12 -28.38 9.35
C PRO A 53 -4.91 -28.91 8.15
N VAL A 54 -4.29 -28.85 6.96
CA VAL A 54 -4.84 -29.44 5.72
C VAL A 54 -3.77 -30.26 5.02
N ARG A 55 -4.14 -31.17 4.13
CA ARG A 55 -3.19 -31.98 3.35
C ARG A 55 -2.83 -31.32 2.00
N HIS A 56 -3.81 -30.71 1.37
CA HIS A 56 -3.69 -29.98 0.09
C HIS A 56 -4.51 -28.71 0.17
N PHE A 57 -4.11 -27.73 -0.59
CA PHE A 57 -4.85 -26.49 -0.74
C PHE A 57 -4.78 -25.95 -2.17
N ASP A 58 -5.92 -25.60 -2.71
CA ASP A 58 -6.05 -24.92 -4.00
C ASP A 58 -6.43 -23.45 -3.76
N GLY A 59 -5.59 -22.53 -4.20
CA GLY A 59 -5.84 -21.11 -3.96
C GLY A 59 -5.13 -20.18 -4.92
N ARG A 60 -5.37 -18.89 -4.75
CA ARG A 60 -4.79 -17.82 -5.56
C ARG A 60 -3.47 -17.36 -4.95
N ALA A 61 -2.41 -17.28 -5.75
CA ALA A 61 -1.15 -16.67 -5.35
C ALA A 61 -1.35 -15.15 -5.15
N ILE A 62 -1.30 -14.67 -3.92
CA ILE A 62 -1.58 -13.30 -3.53
C ILE A 62 -0.32 -12.49 -3.23
N ALA A 63 0.80 -13.17 -2.94
CA ALA A 63 2.10 -12.52 -2.83
C ALA A 63 3.24 -13.46 -3.19
N VAL A 64 4.41 -12.88 -3.42
CA VAL A 64 5.70 -13.55 -3.53
C VAL A 64 6.66 -12.91 -2.56
N LEU A 65 7.24 -13.69 -1.68
CA LEU A 65 8.30 -13.31 -0.76
C LEU A 65 9.64 -13.71 -1.36
N TYR A 66 10.60 -12.80 -1.35
CA TYR A 66 11.99 -13.03 -1.75
C TYR A 66 12.91 -12.72 -0.58
N ARG A 67 13.52 -13.73 0.01
CA ARG A 67 14.52 -13.56 1.06
C ARG A 67 15.80 -12.98 0.48
N GLU A 68 16.47 -12.15 1.24
CA GLU A 68 17.78 -11.63 0.84
C GLU A 68 18.78 -12.77 0.61
N GLY A 69 19.53 -12.68 -0.50
CA GLY A 69 20.51 -13.70 -0.88
C GLY A 69 19.93 -15.00 -1.47
N GLU A 70 18.62 -15.23 -1.43
CA GLU A 70 17.98 -16.41 -2.01
C GLU A 70 17.48 -16.16 -3.44
N ARG A 71 17.70 -17.15 -4.33
CA ARG A 71 17.23 -17.06 -5.72
C ARG A 71 15.76 -17.47 -5.90
N LYS A 72 15.24 -18.27 -4.97
CA LYS A 72 13.87 -18.80 -5.05
C LYS A 72 12.93 -17.97 -4.20
N GLY A 73 11.82 -17.57 -4.78
CA GLY A 73 10.75 -16.95 -4.03
C GLY A 73 9.91 -17.96 -3.24
N ILE A 74 9.13 -17.49 -2.29
CA ILE A 74 8.12 -18.25 -1.58
C ILE A 74 6.77 -17.63 -1.91
N LEU A 75 5.80 -18.44 -2.35
CA LEU A 75 4.46 -17.93 -2.62
C LEU A 75 3.68 -17.74 -1.31
N VAL A 76 2.78 -16.79 -1.32
CA VAL A 76 1.69 -16.69 -0.35
C VAL A 76 0.39 -16.93 -1.11
N VAL A 77 -0.38 -17.92 -0.66
CA VAL A 77 -1.59 -18.41 -1.34
C VAL A 77 -2.78 -18.28 -0.41
N ALA A 78 -3.91 -17.82 -0.93
CA ALA A 78 -5.13 -17.65 -0.13
C ALA A 78 -6.38 -18.13 -0.91
N PRO A 79 -7.52 -18.32 -0.21
CA PRO A 79 -8.80 -18.56 -0.87
C PRO A 79 -9.16 -17.46 -1.87
N LYS A 80 -9.85 -17.81 -2.96
CA LYS A 80 -10.20 -16.90 -4.07
C LYS A 80 -10.88 -15.61 -3.63
N ASN A 81 -11.72 -15.70 -2.62
CA ASN A 81 -12.56 -14.61 -2.11
C ASN A 81 -11.91 -13.80 -0.98
N MET A 82 -10.71 -14.16 -0.54
CA MET A 82 -9.96 -13.43 0.48
C MET A 82 -8.90 -12.54 -0.14
N ARG A 83 -8.76 -11.32 0.40
CA ARG A 83 -7.75 -10.35 0.01
C ARG A 83 -6.94 -9.97 1.23
N PHE A 84 -5.63 -10.07 1.10
CA PHE A 84 -4.68 -9.67 2.14
C PHE A 84 -3.70 -8.68 1.53
N ILE A 85 -3.43 -7.60 2.24
CA ILE A 85 -2.47 -6.58 1.85
C ILE A 85 -1.13 -6.80 2.55
N GLY A 86 -0.08 -6.11 2.08
CA GLY A 86 1.31 -6.41 2.46
C GLY A 86 1.55 -6.52 3.94
N TYR A 87 1.08 -5.57 4.78
CA TYR A 87 1.32 -5.63 6.21
C TYR A 87 0.64 -6.82 6.90
N GLN A 88 -0.57 -7.21 6.46
CA GLN A 88 -1.27 -8.39 6.99
C GLN A 88 -0.53 -9.68 6.66
N ILE A 89 0.09 -9.72 5.46
CA ILE A 89 0.92 -10.84 5.05
C ILE A 89 2.20 -10.87 5.88
N ALA A 90 2.88 -9.74 6.04
CA ALA A 90 4.10 -9.62 6.84
C ALA A 90 3.87 -10.04 8.30
N ASP A 91 2.81 -9.52 8.94
CA ASP A 91 2.42 -9.89 10.29
C ASP A 91 2.16 -11.41 10.44
N ALA A 92 1.42 -12.00 9.50
CA ALA A 92 1.13 -13.43 9.50
C ALA A 92 2.38 -14.31 9.28
N LEU A 93 3.42 -13.79 8.63
CA LEU A 93 4.68 -14.49 8.35
C LEU A 93 5.75 -14.26 9.42
N ALA A 94 5.58 -13.33 10.34
CA ALA A 94 6.58 -12.92 11.34
C ALA A 94 7.14 -14.07 12.20
N PHE A 95 6.40 -15.18 12.34
CA PHE A 95 6.87 -16.37 13.08
C PHE A 95 8.07 -17.06 12.40
N ALA A 96 8.26 -16.90 11.10
CA ALA A 96 9.29 -17.59 10.30
C ALA A 96 10.15 -16.64 9.44
N GLU A 97 9.65 -15.45 9.16
CA GLU A 97 10.25 -14.46 8.26
C GLU A 97 10.44 -13.15 9.02
N PRO A 98 11.62 -12.87 9.58
CA PRO A 98 11.90 -11.62 10.30
C PRO A 98 11.78 -10.39 9.37
N GLU A 99 11.23 -9.31 9.89
CA GLU A 99 11.13 -8.05 9.17
C GLU A 99 12.51 -7.53 8.74
N GLY A 100 12.58 -6.93 7.54
CA GLY A 100 13.83 -6.43 6.97
C GLY A 100 14.71 -7.48 6.30
N THR A 101 14.38 -8.79 6.39
CA THR A 101 15.17 -9.88 5.77
C THR A 101 14.61 -10.37 4.43
N TYR A 102 13.51 -9.78 3.97
CA TYR A 102 12.85 -10.16 2.72
C TYR A 102 12.19 -8.98 2.03
N ARG A 103 11.91 -9.14 0.74
CA ARG A 103 11.07 -8.26 -0.07
C ARG A 103 9.77 -8.99 -0.41
N LEU A 104 8.64 -8.28 -0.29
CA LEU A 104 7.31 -8.82 -0.59
C LEU A 104 6.72 -8.12 -1.82
N GLU A 105 6.29 -8.90 -2.81
CA GLU A 105 5.51 -8.45 -3.96
C GLU A 105 4.06 -8.91 -3.78
N CYS A 106 3.12 -7.98 -3.63
CA CYS A 106 1.72 -8.28 -3.33
C CYS A 106 0.81 -8.11 -4.55
N LEU A 107 -0.25 -8.94 -4.62
CA LEU A 107 -1.32 -8.79 -5.61
C LEU A 107 -2.24 -7.62 -5.27
N TYR A 108 -2.45 -7.36 -3.98
CA TYR A 108 -3.31 -6.30 -3.48
C TYR A 108 -2.48 -5.27 -2.72
N GLU A 109 -2.57 -4.02 -3.15
CA GLU A 109 -1.94 -2.90 -2.49
C GLU A 109 -3.00 -1.89 -2.05
N ARG A 110 -2.84 -1.34 -0.87
CA ARG A 110 -3.61 -0.20 -0.40
C ARG A 110 -2.67 0.92 0.00
N SER A 111 -3.04 2.13 -0.40
CA SER A 111 -2.34 3.35 0.03
C SER A 111 -3.35 4.34 0.56
N CYS A 112 -2.92 5.21 1.46
CA CYS A 112 -3.68 6.39 1.80
C CYS A 112 -2.77 7.60 1.98
N GLY A 113 -3.37 8.78 1.82
CA GLY A 113 -2.69 10.06 1.91
C GLY A 113 -3.69 11.19 1.96
N ALA A 114 -3.26 12.40 1.66
CA ALA A 114 -4.12 13.56 1.73
C ALA A 114 -3.90 14.58 0.60
N VAL A 115 -4.98 15.25 0.20
CA VAL A 115 -4.93 16.57 -0.43
C VAL A 115 -4.68 17.55 0.71
N VAL A 116 -3.45 18.04 0.83
CA VAL A 116 -3.04 18.98 1.89
C VAL A 116 -3.18 20.40 1.39
N CYS A 117 -3.92 21.21 2.13
CA CYS A 117 -4.21 22.60 1.80
C CYS A 117 -3.70 23.54 2.88
N ARG A 118 -3.25 24.72 2.49
CA ARG A 118 -3.03 25.85 3.41
C ARG A 118 -3.31 27.18 2.72
N ARG A 119 -3.50 28.24 3.49
CA ARG A 119 -3.60 29.60 2.97
C ARG A 119 -2.20 30.21 2.87
N ILE A 120 -1.83 30.69 1.68
CA ILE A 120 -0.56 31.40 1.43
C ILE A 120 -0.92 32.71 0.73
N ASN A 121 -0.55 33.84 1.33
CA ASN A 121 -0.85 35.18 0.82
C ASN A 121 -2.34 35.38 0.46
N GLY A 122 -3.25 34.89 1.31
CA GLY A 122 -4.70 34.98 1.10
C GLY A 122 -5.31 33.94 0.17
N GLU A 123 -4.50 33.19 -0.56
CA GLU A 123 -4.95 32.16 -1.51
C GLU A 123 -4.76 30.74 -0.96
N ILE A 124 -5.69 29.85 -1.30
CA ILE A 124 -5.57 28.43 -0.98
C ILE A 124 -4.58 27.78 -1.92
N ARG A 125 -3.58 27.13 -1.35
CA ARG A 125 -2.58 26.36 -2.04
C ARG A 125 -2.62 24.89 -1.61
N LEU A 126 -2.32 24.02 -2.56
CA LEU A 126 -2.31 22.57 -2.45
C LEU A 126 -0.89 22.07 -2.55
N LEU A 127 -0.51 21.15 -1.68
CA LEU A 127 0.78 20.48 -1.73
C LEU A 127 0.76 19.34 -2.75
N LEU A 128 1.66 19.37 -3.69
CA LEU A 128 2.04 18.23 -4.51
C LEU A 128 3.50 17.88 -4.25
N ILE A 129 3.80 16.59 -4.26
CA ILE A 129 5.15 16.04 -4.17
C ILE A 129 5.51 15.30 -5.44
N LYS A 130 6.80 15.25 -5.77
CA LYS A 130 7.34 14.49 -6.88
C LYS A 130 8.08 13.28 -6.34
N ASN A 131 7.49 12.11 -6.54
CA ASN A 131 8.08 10.87 -6.06
C ASN A 131 9.28 10.45 -6.92
N SER A 132 10.42 10.11 -6.31
CA SER A 132 11.68 9.76 -6.98
C SER A 132 11.57 8.55 -7.91
N ARG A 133 10.76 7.54 -7.56
CA ARG A 133 10.61 6.31 -8.35
C ARG A 133 9.75 6.50 -9.59
N SER A 134 8.70 7.33 -9.52
CA SER A 134 7.76 7.52 -10.62
C SER A 134 8.01 8.78 -11.44
N ALA A 135 8.77 9.73 -10.91
CA ALA A 135 9.03 11.07 -11.47
C ALA A 135 7.74 11.87 -11.77
N HIS A 136 6.61 11.53 -11.13
CA HIS A 136 5.32 12.18 -11.33
C HIS A 136 4.90 12.95 -10.07
N TRP A 137 4.22 14.08 -10.32
CA TRP A 137 3.57 14.86 -9.26
C TRP A 137 2.29 14.17 -8.79
N GLY A 138 2.07 14.17 -7.49
CA GLY A 138 0.90 13.59 -6.86
C GLY A 138 0.72 14.08 -5.43
N PHE A 139 -0.27 13.54 -4.74
CA PHE A 139 -0.50 13.81 -3.31
C PHE A 139 0.46 12.97 -2.46
N PRO A 140 0.92 13.50 -1.30
CA PRO A 140 1.65 12.69 -0.33
C PRO A 140 0.78 11.50 0.13
N LYS A 141 1.34 10.28 0.07
CA LYS A 141 0.64 9.03 0.35
C LYS A 141 1.59 7.85 0.45
N GLY A 142 1.30 6.92 1.35
CA GLY A 142 2.04 5.68 1.48
C GLY A 142 1.18 4.45 1.75
N HIS A 143 1.80 3.36 2.16
CA HIS A 143 1.13 2.09 2.38
C HIS A 143 0.15 2.15 3.54
N MET A 144 -1.09 1.76 3.28
CA MET A 144 -2.19 1.86 4.24
C MET A 144 -2.14 0.75 5.29
N GLU A 145 -2.08 1.15 6.55
CA GLU A 145 -2.27 0.29 7.71
C GLU A 145 -3.57 0.64 8.46
N ARG A 146 -3.75 1.91 8.85
CA ARG A 146 -4.84 2.40 9.71
C ARG A 146 -5.49 3.70 9.22
N GLY A 147 -5.87 3.79 7.95
CA GLY A 147 -6.68 4.90 7.43
C GLY A 147 -6.08 6.29 7.70
N GLU A 148 -6.80 7.16 8.44
CA GLU A 148 -6.39 8.53 8.74
C GLU A 148 -5.04 8.63 9.46
N GLN A 149 -4.74 7.71 10.40
CA GLN A 149 -3.47 7.70 11.11
C GLN A 149 -2.31 7.48 10.15
N THR A 150 -2.49 6.59 9.17
CA THR A 150 -1.50 6.38 8.12
C THR A 150 -1.35 7.62 7.24
N ALA A 151 -2.45 8.28 6.84
CA ALA A 151 -2.36 9.50 6.05
C ALA A 151 -1.59 10.61 6.78
N ARG A 152 -1.82 10.79 8.10
CA ARG A 152 -1.06 11.75 8.92
C ARG A 152 0.42 11.38 8.99
N ARG A 153 0.74 10.12 9.22
CA ARG A 153 2.11 9.62 9.30
C ARG A 153 2.85 9.80 7.97
N GLU A 154 2.25 9.38 6.86
CA GLU A 154 2.87 9.47 5.53
C GLU A 154 3.12 10.92 5.11
N VAL A 155 2.15 11.82 5.33
CA VAL A 155 2.36 13.25 5.04
C VAL A 155 3.50 13.81 5.88
N LEU A 156 3.58 13.47 7.18
CA LEU A 156 4.65 13.91 8.05
C LEU A 156 6.01 13.34 7.62
N GLU A 157 6.09 12.05 7.32
CA GLU A 157 7.34 11.40 6.88
C GLU A 157 7.83 11.95 5.54
N GLU A 158 6.95 12.07 4.53
CA GLU A 158 7.33 12.54 3.19
C GLU A 158 7.60 14.05 3.12
N THR A 159 6.98 14.87 4.01
CA THR A 159 6.99 16.35 3.84
C THR A 159 7.32 17.15 5.10
N GLY A 160 7.46 16.50 6.25
CA GLY A 160 7.67 17.18 7.54
C GLY A 160 6.46 17.97 8.06
N ILE A 161 5.28 17.83 7.44
CA ILE A 161 4.09 18.63 7.70
C ILE A 161 3.10 17.86 8.59
N HIS A 162 2.63 18.50 9.66
CA HIS A 162 1.48 18.04 10.44
C HIS A 162 0.19 18.49 9.78
N ILE A 163 -0.78 17.59 9.71
CA ILE A 163 -2.06 17.85 9.08
C ILE A 163 -3.25 17.61 10.01
N ASP A 164 -4.27 18.45 9.84
CA ASP A 164 -5.60 18.24 10.39
C ASP A 164 -6.53 17.74 9.30
N ILE A 165 -7.00 16.51 9.45
CA ILE A 165 -7.94 15.92 8.50
C ILE A 165 -9.30 16.59 8.66
N ILE A 166 -9.84 17.05 7.53
CA ILE A 166 -11.18 17.64 7.44
C ILE A 166 -12.17 16.48 7.40
N PRO A 167 -13.11 16.41 8.35
CA PRO A 167 -14.08 15.31 8.42
C PRO A 167 -14.99 15.27 7.19
N ASP A 168 -15.63 14.12 7.00
CA ASP A 168 -16.66 13.88 5.98
C ASP A 168 -16.18 13.95 4.51
N PHE A 169 -14.87 14.13 4.27
CA PHE A 169 -14.31 13.97 2.93
C PHE A 169 -13.39 12.77 2.84
N THR A 170 -13.72 11.88 1.91
CA THR A 170 -12.86 10.78 1.50
C THR A 170 -13.05 10.49 0.02
N ALA A 171 -11.97 10.44 -0.72
CA ALA A 171 -11.97 10.04 -2.12
C ALA A 171 -11.21 8.72 -2.29
N LYS A 172 -11.72 7.84 -3.16
CA LYS A 172 -11.09 6.55 -3.47
C LYS A 172 -10.78 6.44 -4.96
N SER A 173 -9.67 5.81 -5.25
CA SER A 173 -9.26 5.47 -6.61
C SER A 173 -8.74 4.05 -6.65
N ASP A 174 -9.39 3.20 -7.45
CA ASP A 174 -8.99 1.81 -7.66
C ASP A 174 -8.46 1.66 -9.09
N TYR A 175 -7.29 1.06 -9.23
CA TYR A 175 -6.66 0.82 -10.52
C TYR A 175 -5.73 -0.38 -10.49
N THR A 176 -5.36 -0.86 -11.68
CA THR A 176 -4.43 -1.98 -11.82
C THR A 176 -3.09 -1.50 -12.36
N ILE A 177 -2.00 -1.83 -11.65
CA ILE A 177 -0.64 -1.53 -12.09
C ILE A 177 -0.17 -2.66 -13.01
N GLN A 178 0.24 -2.29 -14.24
CA GLN A 178 0.76 -3.22 -15.26
C GLN A 178 -0.14 -4.46 -15.49
N GLY A 179 -1.46 -4.31 -15.32
CA GLY A 179 -2.42 -5.41 -15.48
C GLY A 179 -2.32 -6.54 -14.46
N LYS A 180 -1.60 -6.36 -13.34
CA LYS A 180 -1.34 -7.42 -12.36
C LYS A 180 -1.67 -7.06 -10.93
N VAL A 181 -1.24 -5.90 -10.44
CA VAL A 181 -1.41 -5.50 -9.04
C VAL A 181 -2.67 -4.66 -8.91
N GLU A 182 -3.62 -5.10 -8.11
CA GLU A 182 -4.83 -4.35 -7.79
C GLU A 182 -4.49 -3.33 -6.70
N LYS A 183 -4.52 -2.03 -7.03
CA LYS A 183 -4.21 -0.93 -6.09
C LYS A 183 -5.45 -0.12 -5.77
N SER A 184 -5.68 0.08 -4.47
CA SER A 184 -6.72 0.96 -3.93
C SER A 184 -6.05 2.11 -3.18
N VAL A 185 -6.40 3.35 -3.54
CA VAL A 185 -5.88 4.56 -2.89
C VAL A 185 -7.03 5.29 -2.22
N THR A 186 -6.87 5.62 -0.95
CA THR A 186 -7.79 6.45 -0.18
C THR A 186 -7.13 7.79 0.09
N ILE A 187 -7.75 8.89 -0.31
CA ILE A 187 -7.24 10.24 -0.12
C ILE A 187 -8.21 11.02 0.75
N PHE A 188 -7.69 11.56 1.84
CA PHE A 188 -8.38 12.49 2.73
C PHE A 188 -8.18 13.94 2.27
N LEU A 189 -9.00 14.86 2.74
CA LEU A 189 -8.75 16.29 2.66
C LEU A 189 -8.18 16.75 4.00
N ALA A 190 -7.14 17.56 3.97
CA ALA A 190 -6.49 18.03 5.19
C ALA A 190 -6.03 19.49 5.06
N LYS A 191 -5.99 20.19 6.18
CA LYS A 191 -5.37 21.50 6.31
C LYS A 191 -4.11 21.43 7.14
N THR A 192 -3.24 22.42 6.96
CA THR A 192 -2.05 22.60 7.78
C THR A 192 -1.78 24.09 8.03
N GLU A 193 -1.22 24.38 9.19
CA GLU A 193 -0.66 25.70 9.54
C GLU A 193 0.87 25.71 9.42
N ASP A 194 1.50 24.54 9.18
CA ASP A 194 2.95 24.46 9.04
C ASP A 194 3.41 25.25 7.81
N THR A 195 4.42 26.10 8.00
CA THR A 195 4.94 26.97 6.95
C THR A 195 6.12 26.38 6.19
N GLU A 196 6.88 25.51 6.85
CA GLU A 196 8.02 24.83 6.26
C GLU A 196 7.63 23.47 5.69
N THR A 197 8.30 23.07 4.63
CA THR A 197 8.16 21.75 4.00
C THR A 197 9.55 21.13 3.90
N ILE A 198 9.74 20.01 4.61
CA ILE A 198 11.02 19.29 4.66
C ILE A 198 10.80 17.90 4.08
N ILE A 199 11.21 17.69 2.82
CA ILE A 199 10.99 16.42 2.12
C ILE A 199 11.99 15.33 2.52
N GLN A 200 11.52 14.10 2.58
CA GLN A 200 12.33 12.90 2.72
C GLN A 200 13.00 12.58 1.37
N ARG A 201 14.25 12.97 1.19
CA ARG A 201 14.96 12.92 -0.10
C ARG A 201 15.22 11.52 -0.64
N GLU A 202 15.08 10.48 0.15
CA GLU A 202 15.16 9.08 -0.26
C GLU A 202 13.97 8.66 -1.13
N GLU A 203 12.81 9.31 -0.94
CA GLU A 203 11.56 8.95 -1.62
C GLU A 203 10.99 10.10 -2.46
N ILE A 204 11.27 11.36 -2.10
CA ILE A 204 10.70 12.55 -2.70
C ILE A 204 11.79 13.43 -3.31
N ASP A 205 11.71 13.66 -4.61
CA ASP A 205 12.64 14.51 -5.36
C ASP A 205 12.38 16.00 -5.10
N ASP A 206 11.09 16.39 -5.04
CA ASP A 206 10.68 17.80 -5.01
C ASP A 206 9.27 17.98 -4.46
N TYR A 207 8.91 19.20 -4.07
CA TYR A 207 7.57 19.57 -3.66
C TYR A 207 7.18 20.94 -4.21
N ILE A 208 5.87 21.20 -4.32
CA ILE A 208 5.36 22.47 -4.80
C ILE A 208 3.97 22.77 -4.19
N TRP A 209 3.75 24.04 -3.86
CA TRP A 209 2.46 24.57 -3.43
C TRP A 209 1.79 25.32 -4.57
N LEU A 210 0.67 24.83 -5.07
CA LEU A 210 -0.04 25.35 -6.24
C LEU A 210 -1.50 25.72 -5.93
N GLY A 211 -2.01 26.72 -6.63
CA GLY A 211 -3.47 26.93 -6.71
C GLY A 211 -4.15 25.78 -7.47
N PHE A 212 -5.47 25.63 -7.31
CA PHE A 212 -6.24 24.50 -7.85
C PHE A 212 -6.04 24.26 -9.34
N ASP A 213 -6.11 25.30 -10.16
CA ASP A 213 -6.06 25.14 -11.62
C ASP A 213 -4.66 24.66 -12.07
N LYS A 214 -3.60 25.25 -11.50
CA LYS A 214 -2.22 24.81 -11.78
C LYS A 214 -1.93 23.42 -11.24
N ALA A 215 -2.50 23.05 -10.09
CA ALA A 215 -2.38 21.69 -9.56
C ALA A 215 -3.06 20.66 -10.50
N LEU A 216 -4.23 20.97 -11.05
CA LEU A 216 -4.91 20.13 -12.06
C LEU A 216 -4.10 19.97 -13.34
N GLU A 217 -3.43 21.03 -13.80
CA GLU A 217 -2.54 20.95 -14.96
C GLU A 217 -1.29 20.12 -14.70
N THR A 218 -0.74 20.22 -13.48
CA THR A 218 0.49 19.53 -13.06
C THR A 218 0.28 18.03 -12.82
N LEU A 219 -0.88 17.63 -12.35
CA LEU A 219 -1.23 16.22 -12.14
C LEU A 219 -1.35 15.50 -13.49
N LYS A 220 -0.68 14.34 -13.59
CA LYS A 220 -0.68 13.54 -14.82
C LYS A 220 -1.90 12.62 -14.94
N PHE A 221 -2.33 12.01 -13.82
CA PHE A 221 -3.33 10.96 -13.84
C PHE A 221 -4.74 11.51 -13.65
N GLU A 222 -5.68 11.06 -14.49
CA GLU A 222 -7.08 11.51 -14.41
C GLU A 222 -7.76 11.15 -13.07
N ASN A 223 -7.32 10.07 -12.43
CA ASN A 223 -7.82 9.70 -11.09
C ASN A 223 -7.45 10.76 -10.05
N ASP A 224 -6.20 11.23 -10.06
CA ASP A 224 -5.74 12.28 -9.13
C ASP A 224 -6.46 13.61 -9.41
N LYS A 225 -6.66 13.95 -10.69
CA LYS A 225 -7.45 15.12 -11.09
C LYS A 225 -8.91 15.03 -10.63
N ALA A 226 -9.52 13.84 -10.73
CA ALA A 226 -10.89 13.61 -10.27
C ALA A 226 -10.99 13.77 -8.74
N ILE A 227 -10.03 13.26 -7.98
CA ILE A 227 -9.92 13.45 -6.53
C ILE A 227 -9.82 14.95 -6.21
N LEU A 228 -8.94 15.69 -6.87
CA LEU A 228 -8.75 17.11 -6.63
C LEU A 228 -10.02 17.91 -6.95
N LYS A 229 -10.69 17.64 -8.06
CA LYS A 229 -11.99 18.27 -8.41
C LYS A 229 -13.07 17.96 -7.38
N SER A 230 -13.07 16.75 -6.81
CA SER A 230 -13.99 16.37 -5.75
C SER A 230 -13.71 17.13 -4.45
N ALA A 231 -12.43 17.27 -4.09
CA ALA A 231 -12.01 18.04 -2.92
C ALA A 231 -12.41 19.51 -3.05
N ARG A 232 -12.18 20.14 -4.21
CA ARG A 232 -12.61 21.52 -4.47
C ARG A 232 -14.12 21.68 -4.27
N ARG A 233 -14.94 20.84 -4.91
CA ARG A 233 -16.41 20.90 -4.76
C ARG A 233 -16.86 20.73 -3.31
N PHE A 234 -16.18 19.87 -2.55
CA PHE A 234 -16.49 19.69 -1.13
C PHE A 234 -16.14 20.95 -0.33
N MET A 235 -14.98 21.55 -0.57
CA MET A 235 -14.53 22.78 0.09
C MET A 235 -15.47 23.95 -0.20
N ASP A 236 -15.84 24.16 -1.48
CA ASP A 236 -16.77 25.21 -1.91
C ASP A 236 -18.16 25.03 -1.25
N LYS A 237 -18.65 23.78 -1.19
CA LYS A 237 -19.96 23.47 -0.60
C LYS A 237 -20.04 23.71 0.91
N HIS A 238 -18.92 23.50 1.62
CA HIS A 238 -18.88 23.57 3.09
C HIS A 238 -18.18 24.82 3.63
N GLY A 239 -17.86 25.80 2.76
CA GLY A 239 -17.20 27.06 3.16
C GLY A 239 -15.83 26.83 3.81
N ILE A 240 -15.14 25.73 3.44
CA ILE A 240 -13.85 25.42 4.05
C ILE A 240 -12.82 26.42 3.52
N PHE A 241 -12.20 27.17 4.43
CA PHE A 241 -11.34 28.32 4.16
C PHE A 241 -12.06 29.62 3.73
N GLU A 242 -13.40 29.69 3.76
CA GLU A 242 -14.07 30.98 3.78
C GLU A 242 -13.72 31.67 5.10
N THR A 243 -13.32 32.92 5.04
CA THR A 243 -13.13 33.74 6.25
C THR A 243 -14.49 34.08 6.80
N ASP A 244 -14.71 33.83 8.08
CA ASP A 244 -15.75 34.56 8.82
C ASP A 244 -15.35 36.04 8.76
N ASP A 245 -16.06 36.84 7.94
CA ASP A 245 -15.97 38.29 7.92
C ASP A 245 -16.48 38.93 9.23
#